data_17a0df55ec707651d2943745f77edd2b
#
_entry.id   17a0df55ec707651d2943745f77edd2b
#
_cell.length_a   1.000
_cell.length_b   1.000
_cell.length_c   1.000
_cell.angle_alpha   90.00
_cell.angle_beta   90.00
_cell.angle_gamma   90.00
#
_symmetry.space_group_name_H-M   'P 1'
#
loop_
_entity.id
_entity.type
_entity.pdbx_description
1 polymer ?
#
loop_
_entity_poly.entity_id
_entity_poly.type
_entity_poly.pdbx_seq_one_letter_code
_entity_poly.pdbx_strand_id
1 'polypeptide(L)'
;MNGTEFIAQILKQEGVNEMTCFPSNALIEEAAKTGIRPVMFRHERGAIMAADGYSRMSDGKRFGVVAMQHAGGAENSVGGLSQAFGDNVPILVLPGGYPLERRNVRPNFLANENWKGVVKSVEVIHTPTQIKDVMRRAFQALRNGNGGPVVVEMTLDVC
;
A
#
# COMPACT_ATOMS: atom_id res chain seq x y z
N MET A 1 -16.86 10.84 -7.51
CA MET A 1 -15.99 9.82 -6.87
C MET A 1 -14.61 9.97 -7.45
N ASN A 2 -13.65 10.32 -6.62
CA ASN A 2 -12.25 10.38 -7.02
C ASN A 2 -11.60 8.98 -6.92
N GLY A 3 -10.34 8.84 -7.35
CA GLY A 3 -9.71 7.51 -7.38
C GLY A 3 -9.42 6.95 -6.00
N THR A 4 -9.03 7.76 -5.03
CA THR A 4 -8.79 7.29 -3.66
C THR A 4 -10.09 6.87 -2.95
N GLU A 5 -11.19 7.55 -3.21
CA GLU A 5 -12.52 7.12 -2.74
C GLU A 5 -12.87 5.72 -3.32
N PHE A 6 -12.62 5.52 -4.62
CA PHE A 6 -12.88 4.22 -5.25
C PHE A 6 -11.99 3.10 -4.68
N ILE A 7 -10.71 3.38 -4.44
CA ILE A 7 -9.80 2.42 -3.79
C ILE A 7 -10.28 2.09 -2.38
N ALA A 8 -10.69 3.09 -1.60
CA ALA A 8 -11.23 2.86 -0.25
C ALA A 8 -12.47 1.95 -0.26
N GLN A 9 -13.38 2.15 -1.22
CA GLN A 9 -14.55 1.28 -1.38
C GLN A 9 -14.15 -0.16 -1.73
N ILE A 10 -13.17 -0.35 -2.63
CA ILE A 10 -12.64 -1.68 -2.96
C ILE A 10 -12.05 -2.34 -1.70
N LEU A 11 -11.21 -1.63 -0.94
CA LEU A 11 -10.65 -2.15 0.31
C LEU A 11 -11.75 -2.59 1.29
N LYS A 12 -12.80 -1.80 1.43
CA LYS A 12 -13.93 -2.14 2.29
C LYS A 12 -14.68 -3.39 1.82
N GLN A 13 -14.91 -3.52 0.51
CA GLN A 13 -15.55 -4.71 -0.10
C GLN A 13 -14.69 -5.97 0.10
N GLU A 14 -13.36 -5.82 0.11
CA GLU A 14 -12.41 -6.91 0.38
C GLU A 14 -12.29 -7.28 1.87
N GLY A 15 -13.08 -6.64 2.73
CA GLY A 15 -13.16 -6.93 4.16
C GLY A 15 -12.10 -6.24 5.01
N VAL A 16 -11.45 -5.20 4.49
CA VAL A 16 -10.50 -4.39 5.28
C VAL A 16 -11.29 -3.53 6.26
N ASN A 17 -11.02 -3.70 7.56
CA ASN A 17 -11.64 -2.92 8.62
C ASN A 17 -10.67 -1.94 9.29
N GLU A 18 -9.38 -2.19 9.18
CA GLU A 18 -8.33 -1.37 9.77
C GLU A 18 -7.19 -1.20 8.76
N MET A 19 -6.55 -0.05 8.78
CA MET A 19 -5.40 0.26 7.95
C MET A 19 -4.36 0.98 8.79
N THR A 20 -3.18 0.42 8.92
CA THR A 20 -2.06 1.12 9.55
C THR A 20 -1.56 2.22 8.64
N CYS A 21 -1.17 3.36 9.16
CA CYS A 21 -0.82 4.48 8.30
C CYS A 21 0.14 5.48 8.94
N PHE A 22 0.80 6.23 8.05
CA PHE A 22 1.54 7.44 8.36
C PHE A 22 1.11 8.56 7.40
N PRO A 23 0.91 9.80 7.87
CA PRO A 23 0.55 10.93 6.99
C PRO A 23 1.67 11.20 5.95
N SER A 24 1.45 11.82 4.83
CA SER A 24 0.32 12.34 4.15
C SER A 24 -0.08 11.42 3.00
N ASN A 25 -1.28 10.91 3.00
CA ASN A 25 -1.79 10.09 1.90
C ASN A 25 -3.31 10.29 1.86
N ALA A 26 -3.83 10.76 0.74
CA ALA A 26 -5.25 11.09 0.57
C ALA A 26 -6.18 9.88 0.82
N LEU A 27 -5.69 8.66 0.60
CA LEU A 27 -6.45 7.44 0.85
C LEU A 27 -6.85 7.30 2.33
N ILE A 28 -6.08 7.84 3.27
CA ILE A 28 -6.35 7.69 4.72
C ILE A 28 -7.70 8.31 5.08
N GLU A 29 -7.98 9.52 4.57
CA GLU A 29 -9.24 10.20 4.81
C GLU A 29 -10.42 9.45 4.15
N GLU A 30 -10.25 9.03 2.91
CA GLU A 30 -11.30 8.30 2.19
C GLU A 30 -11.58 6.92 2.83
N ALA A 31 -10.55 6.24 3.31
CA ALA A 31 -10.71 5.00 4.08
C ALA A 31 -11.53 5.24 5.36
N ALA A 32 -11.26 6.30 6.09
CA ALA A 32 -12.03 6.65 7.29
C ALA A 32 -13.51 6.92 6.96
N LYS A 33 -13.80 7.63 5.88
CA LYS A 33 -15.18 7.91 5.41
C LYS A 33 -15.94 6.63 5.04
N THR A 34 -15.25 5.60 4.56
CA THR A 34 -15.87 4.29 4.25
C THR A 34 -15.99 3.37 5.46
N GLY A 35 -15.58 3.81 6.64
CA GLY A 35 -15.63 3.04 7.87
C GLY A 35 -14.47 2.04 8.02
N ILE A 36 -13.35 2.26 7.34
CA ILE A 36 -12.06 1.61 7.64
C ILE A 36 -11.37 2.46 8.70
N ARG A 37 -10.96 1.85 9.80
CA ARG A 37 -10.30 2.56 10.90
C ARG A 37 -8.82 2.83 10.59
N PRO A 38 -8.37 4.09 10.40
CA PRO A 38 -6.96 4.40 10.29
C PRO A 38 -6.27 4.25 11.66
N VAL A 39 -5.17 3.53 11.70
CA VAL A 39 -4.32 3.36 12.88
C VAL A 39 -3.00 4.10 12.62
N MET A 40 -2.87 5.28 13.22
CA MET A 40 -1.74 6.18 12.96
C MET A 40 -0.48 5.74 13.70
N PHE A 41 0.62 5.73 12.98
CA PHE A 41 1.95 5.47 13.53
C PHE A 41 2.84 6.73 13.47
N ARG A 42 3.92 6.73 14.22
CA ARG A 42 4.91 7.82 14.22
C ARG A 42 6.06 7.60 13.23
N HIS A 43 6.05 6.46 12.54
CA HIS A 43 7.06 6.08 11.55
C HIS A 43 6.51 5.02 10.62
N GLU A 44 6.82 5.09 9.35
CA GLU A 44 6.30 4.20 8.31
C GLU A 44 6.71 2.75 8.54
N ARG A 45 7.96 2.51 8.98
CA ARG A 45 8.42 1.17 9.35
C ARG A 45 7.53 0.57 10.43
N GLY A 46 7.17 1.36 11.46
CA GLY A 46 6.26 0.88 12.51
C GLY A 46 4.88 0.51 11.97
N ALA A 47 4.35 1.30 11.03
CA ALA A 47 3.08 0.99 10.37
C ALA A 47 3.14 -0.32 9.57
N ILE A 48 4.24 -0.56 8.84
CA ILE A 48 4.46 -1.83 8.11
C ILE A 48 4.60 -3.00 9.08
N MET A 49 5.40 -2.87 10.13
CA MET A 49 5.57 -3.94 11.12
C MET A 49 4.26 -4.30 11.83
N ALA A 50 3.38 -3.33 12.05
CA ALA A 50 2.05 -3.59 12.60
C ALA A 50 1.15 -4.31 11.60
N ALA A 51 1.19 -3.95 10.31
CA ALA A 51 0.49 -4.68 9.25
C ALA A 51 1.01 -6.11 9.10
N ASP A 52 2.32 -6.30 9.17
CA ASP A 52 2.98 -7.62 9.20
C ASP A 52 2.47 -8.45 10.38
N GLY A 53 2.53 -7.92 11.61
CA GLY A 53 2.02 -8.59 12.80
C GLY A 53 0.54 -8.97 12.69
N TYR A 54 -0.29 -8.07 12.13
CA TYR A 54 -1.70 -8.36 11.87
C TYR A 54 -1.88 -9.56 10.92
N SER A 55 -1.10 -9.61 9.84
CA SER A 55 -1.13 -10.72 8.89
C SER A 55 -0.74 -12.04 9.55
N ARG A 56 0.37 -12.06 10.31
CA ARG A 56 0.86 -13.24 11.03
C ARG A 56 -0.18 -13.78 12.02
N MET A 57 -0.78 -12.89 12.80
CA MET A 57 -1.76 -13.27 13.82
C MET A 57 -3.10 -13.72 13.24
N SER A 58 -3.37 -13.41 11.97
CA SER A 58 -4.61 -13.82 11.30
C SER A 58 -4.58 -15.23 10.69
N ASP A 59 -3.47 -15.93 10.79
CA ASP A 59 -3.30 -17.32 10.30
C ASP A 59 -3.66 -17.45 8.80
N GLY A 60 -3.19 -16.50 7.98
CA GLY A 60 -3.45 -16.47 6.53
C GLY A 60 -4.87 -16.08 6.11
N LYS A 61 -5.76 -15.81 7.06
CA LYS A 61 -7.17 -15.45 6.76
C LYS A 61 -7.35 -14.00 6.35
N ARG A 62 -6.44 -13.14 6.78
CA ARG A 62 -6.45 -11.70 6.52
C ARG A 62 -5.04 -11.22 6.22
N PHE A 63 -4.92 -10.11 5.56
CA PHE A 63 -3.65 -9.42 5.35
C PHE A 63 -3.71 -8.00 5.92
N GLY A 64 -2.61 -7.53 6.44
CA GLY A 64 -2.48 -6.14 6.89
C GLY A 64 -2.45 -5.20 5.70
N VAL A 65 -3.01 -4.02 5.89
CA VAL A 65 -3.00 -2.94 4.89
C VAL A 65 -2.33 -1.73 5.48
N VAL A 66 -1.44 -1.10 4.72
CA VAL A 66 -0.73 0.10 5.16
C VAL A 66 -0.71 1.17 4.09
N ALA A 67 -1.01 2.40 4.47
CA ALA A 67 -0.90 3.58 3.61
C ALA A 67 0.12 4.58 4.16
N MET A 68 0.91 5.18 3.26
CA MET A 68 1.95 6.12 3.65
C MET A 68 2.25 7.15 2.56
N GLN A 69 3.00 8.14 2.94
CA GLN A 69 3.53 9.18 2.07
C GLN A 69 4.44 8.59 0.97
N HIS A 70 4.56 9.31 -0.15
CA HIS A 70 5.58 9.07 -1.17
C HIS A 70 6.99 9.48 -0.70
N ALA A 71 7.99 9.29 -1.53
CA ALA A 71 9.38 9.70 -1.31
C ALA A 71 9.91 9.23 0.06
N GLY A 72 10.18 10.13 0.99
CA GLY A 72 10.75 9.82 2.32
C GLY A 72 9.95 8.79 3.11
N GLY A 73 8.61 8.77 3.00
CA GLY A 73 7.77 7.73 3.60
C GLY A 73 8.03 6.35 2.99
N ALA A 74 8.14 6.31 1.67
CA ALA A 74 8.52 5.08 0.98
C ALA A 74 9.94 4.62 1.38
N GLU A 75 10.92 5.53 1.40
CA GLU A 75 12.31 5.20 1.80
C GLU A 75 12.37 4.59 3.20
N ASN A 76 11.65 5.17 4.17
CA ASN A 76 11.61 4.70 5.56
C ASN A 76 11.02 3.30 5.72
N SER A 77 10.32 2.81 4.72
CA SER A 77 9.57 1.55 4.78
C SER A 77 10.40 0.31 4.44
N VAL A 78 11.55 0.47 3.78
CA VAL A 78 12.36 -0.63 3.21
C VAL A 78 12.66 -1.73 4.23
N GLY A 79 13.08 -1.36 5.45
CA GLY A 79 13.41 -2.36 6.48
C GLY A 79 12.23 -3.24 6.91
N GLY A 80 11.03 -2.66 7.01
CA GLY A 80 9.82 -3.42 7.32
C GLY A 80 9.37 -4.31 6.15
N LEU A 81 9.47 -3.79 4.93
CA LEU A 81 9.18 -4.56 3.70
C LEU A 81 10.10 -5.76 3.54
N SER A 82 11.42 -5.54 3.73
CA SER A 82 12.43 -6.61 3.63
C SER A 82 12.16 -7.73 4.62
N GLN A 83 11.73 -7.41 5.85
CA GLN A 83 11.37 -8.41 6.85
C GLN A 83 10.13 -9.21 6.42
N ALA A 84 9.05 -8.54 6.03
CA ALA A 84 7.84 -9.20 5.56
C ALA A 84 8.09 -10.06 4.32
N PHE A 85 8.96 -9.59 3.41
CA PHE A 85 9.36 -10.33 2.21
C PHE A 85 10.16 -11.59 2.55
N GLY A 86 11.16 -11.47 3.42
CA GLY A 86 12.00 -12.60 3.84
C GLY A 86 11.19 -13.72 4.51
N ASP A 87 10.13 -13.36 5.23
CA ASP A 87 9.26 -14.30 5.95
C ASP A 87 7.99 -14.68 5.16
N ASN A 88 7.86 -14.24 3.91
CA ASN A 88 6.68 -14.48 3.06
C ASN A 88 5.35 -13.99 3.67
N VAL A 89 5.36 -12.87 4.37
CA VAL A 89 4.15 -12.34 5.02
C VAL A 89 3.35 -11.47 4.05
N PRO A 90 2.09 -11.80 3.75
CA PRO A 90 1.26 -11.01 2.84
C PRO A 90 0.82 -9.71 3.51
N ILE A 91 1.22 -8.57 2.96
CA ILE A 91 0.74 -7.24 3.33
C ILE A 91 0.46 -6.42 2.08
N LEU A 92 -0.59 -5.61 2.10
CA LEU A 92 -0.89 -4.65 1.03
C LEU A 92 -0.33 -3.28 1.41
N VAL A 93 0.53 -2.76 0.57
CA VAL A 93 1.23 -1.50 0.81
C VAL A 93 0.82 -0.47 -0.24
N LEU A 94 0.29 0.65 0.21
CA LEU A 94 -0.33 1.70 -0.61
C LEU A 94 0.41 3.04 -0.41
N PRO A 95 1.63 3.18 -0.93
CA PRO A 95 2.34 4.45 -0.89
C PRO A 95 1.71 5.44 -1.86
N GLY A 96 1.75 6.73 -1.51
CA GLY A 96 1.57 7.78 -2.50
C GLY A 96 2.70 7.73 -3.54
N GLY A 97 2.46 8.30 -4.71
CA GLY A 97 3.45 8.46 -5.76
C GLY A 97 3.56 9.92 -6.18
N TYR A 98 4.59 10.25 -6.96
CA TYR A 98 4.71 11.56 -7.57
C TYR A 98 3.61 11.78 -8.62
N PRO A 99 3.18 13.03 -8.85
CA PRO A 99 2.34 13.33 -10.00
C PRO A 99 3.07 12.98 -11.30
N LEU A 100 2.32 12.61 -12.33
CA LEU A 100 2.87 12.14 -13.61
C LEU A 100 3.88 13.12 -14.23
N GLU A 101 3.60 14.41 -14.16
CA GLU A 101 4.48 15.47 -14.68
C GLU A 101 5.86 15.51 -14.00
N ARG A 102 5.97 15.03 -12.75
CA ARG A 102 7.21 15.05 -11.97
C ARG A 102 7.87 13.67 -11.82
N ARG A 103 7.24 12.63 -12.30
CA ARG A 103 7.70 11.26 -12.09
C ARG A 103 9.12 11.00 -12.63
N ASN A 104 9.49 11.64 -13.73
CA ASN A 104 10.82 11.50 -14.35
C ASN A 104 11.76 12.67 -14.06
N VAL A 105 11.38 13.58 -13.17
CA VAL A 105 12.21 14.73 -12.78
C VAL A 105 13.05 14.34 -11.58
N ARG A 106 14.36 14.21 -11.77
CA ARG A 106 15.29 13.81 -10.70
C ARG A 106 15.76 15.04 -9.87
N PRO A 107 16.10 14.82 -8.57
CA PRO A 107 16.08 13.53 -7.85
C PRO A 107 14.69 13.19 -7.33
N ASN A 108 14.30 11.90 -7.45
CA ASN A 108 13.09 11.36 -6.83
C ASN A 108 13.29 9.90 -6.43
N PHE A 109 12.52 9.45 -5.41
CA PHE A 109 12.46 8.05 -5.00
C PHE A 109 11.16 7.45 -5.53
N LEU A 110 11.27 6.53 -6.46
CA LEU A 110 10.13 5.80 -7.02
C LEU A 110 10.01 4.43 -6.33
N ALA A 111 8.97 4.25 -5.53
CA ALA A 111 8.76 3.01 -4.78
C ALA A 111 8.70 1.79 -5.70
N ASN A 112 8.00 1.91 -6.83
CA ASN A 112 7.88 0.83 -7.81
C ASN A 112 9.21 0.41 -8.46
N GLU A 113 10.21 1.27 -8.49
CA GLU A 113 11.55 0.93 -9.01
C GLU A 113 12.46 0.40 -7.91
N ASN A 114 12.45 1.06 -6.76
CA ASN A 114 13.42 0.80 -5.69
C ASN A 114 13.05 -0.40 -4.81
N TRP A 115 11.80 -0.82 -4.78
CA TRP A 115 11.34 -1.91 -3.93
C TRP A 115 11.28 -3.29 -4.60
N LYS A 116 11.58 -3.41 -5.88
CA LYS A 116 11.48 -4.68 -6.64
C LYS A 116 12.20 -5.86 -5.99
N GLY A 117 13.29 -5.60 -5.27
CA GLY A 117 14.08 -6.65 -4.60
C GLY A 117 13.56 -7.07 -3.23
N VAL A 118 12.57 -6.37 -2.67
CA VAL A 118 12.06 -6.60 -1.31
C VAL A 118 10.53 -6.69 -1.23
N VAL A 119 9.88 -6.93 -2.38
CA VAL A 119 8.43 -7.13 -2.46
C VAL A 119 8.09 -8.26 -3.43
N LYS A 120 6.98 -8.90 -3.21
CA LYS A 120 6.46 -9.96 -4.09
C LYS A 120 6.00 -9.40 -5.45
N SER A 121 5.32 -8.27 -5.42
CA SER A 121 4.91 -7.55 -6.63
C SER A 121 4.73 -6.06 -6.34
N VAL A 122 4.92 -5.27 -7.38
CA VAL A 122 4.70 -3.82 -7.33
C VAL A 122 4.05 -3.35 -8.62
N GLU A 123 2.96 -2.61 -8.48
CA GLU A 123 2.26 -1.97 -9.59
C GLU A 123 2.05 -0.48 -9.30
N VAL A 124 1.73 0.28 -10.32
CA VAL A 124 1.45 1.71 -10.22
C VAL A 124 0.11 2.01 -10.86
N ILE A 125 -0.71 2.78 -10.17
CA ILE A 125 -1.93 3.37 -10.73
C ILE A 125 -1.59 4.78 -11.19
N HIS A 126 -1.60 4.99 -12.49
CA HIS A 126 -1.35 6.29 -13.10
C HIS A 126 -2.64 7.07 -13.35
N THR A 127 -3.73 6.37 -13.64
CA THR A 127 -5.03 6.97 -13.96
C THR A 127 -6.16 6.23 -13.26
N PRO A 128 -7.29 6.89 -12.95
CA PRO A 128 -8.42 6.23 -12.29
C PRO A 128 -8.96 5.00 -13.04
N THR A 129 -8.84 4.96 -14.35
CA THR A 129 -9.31 3.83 -15.18
C THR A 129 -8.57 2.53 -14.92
N GLN A 130 -7.35 2.59 -14.38
CA GLN A 130 -6.52 1.43 -14.07
C GLN A 130 -6.85 0.79 -12.70
N ILE A 131 -7.52 1.52 -11.80
CA ILE A 131 -7.71 1.12 -10.40
C ILE A 131 -8.27 -0.29 -10.29
N LYS A 132 -9.37 -0.58 -10.96
CA LYS A 132 -10.06 -1.87 -10.84
C LYS A 132 -9.15 -3.05 -11.18
N ASP A 133 -8.43 -2.97 -12.27
CA ASP A 133 -7.59 -4.07 -12.75
C ASP A 133 -6.31 -4.22 -11.93
N VAL A 134 -5.68 -3.11 -11.53
CA VAL A 134 -4.49 -3.13 -10.67
C VAL A 134 -4.85 -3.70 -9.29
N MET A 135 -5.90 -3.21 -8.65
CA MET A 135 -6.33 -3.71 -7.34
C MET A 135 -6.71 -5.20 -7.40
N ARG A 136 -7.42 -5.64 -8.45
CA ARG A 136 -7.74 -7.05 -8.64
C ARG A 136 -6.47 -7.93 -8.69
N ARG A 137 -5.45 -7.53 -9.45
CA ARG A 137 -4.17 -8.27 -9.51
C ARG A 137 -3.45 -8.24 -8.17
N ALA A 138 -3.47 -7.11 -7.46
CA ALA A 138 -2.86 -7.00 -6.14
C ALA A 138 -3.49 -7.99 -5.15
N PHE A 139 -4.82 -8.08 -5.09
CA PHE A 139 -5.50 -9.07 -4.22
C PHE A 139 -5.25 -10.51 -4.65
N GLN A 140 -5.16 -10.78 -5.95
CA GLN A 140 -4.76 -12.11 -6.43
C GLN A 140 -3.32 -12.45 -5.99
N ALA A 141 -2.39 -11.49 -6.06
CA ALA A 141 -1.02 -11.70 -5.61
C ALA A 141 -0.94 -11.93 -4.10
N LEU A 142 -1.75 -11.23 -3.29
CA LEU A 142 -1.80 -11.44 -1.84
C LEU A 142 -2.27 -12.84 -1.43
N ARG A 143 -3.20 -13.42 -2.20
CA ARG A 143 -3.89 -14.66 -1.85
C ARG A 143 -3.30 -15.91 -2.49
N ASN A 144 -2.51 -15.78 -3.54
CA ASN A 144 -2.02 -16.93 -4.31
C ASN A 144 -0.50 -17.09 -4.24
N GLY A 145 -0.04 -18.34 -4.21
CA GLY A 145 1.37 -18.69 -4.14
C GLY A 145 2.02 -18.32 -2.81
N ASN A 146 3.34 -18.14 -2.82
CA ASN A 146 4.06 -17.71 -1.62
C ASN A 146 3.58 -16.32 -1.18
N GLY A 147 3.47 -16.10 0.12
CA GLY A 147 3.17 -14.79 0.69
C GLY A 147 4.23 -13.74 0.35
N GLY A 148 3.98 -12.52 0.75
CA GLY A 148 4.92 -11.42 0.59
C GLY A 148 4.22 -10.07 0.41
N PRO A 149 4.95 -8.96 0.57
CA PRO A 149 4.41 -7.64 0.37
C PRO A 149 3.98 -7.41 -1.08
N VAL A 150 2.77 -6.90 -1.25
CA VAL A 150 2.24 -6.45 -2.54
C VAL A 150 2.05 -4.95 -2.47
N VAL A 151 2.62 -4.24 -3.42
CA VAL A 151 2.64 -2.77 -3.46
C VAL A 151 1.79 -2.26 -4.60
N VAL A 152 0.96 -1.27 -4.30
CA VAL A 152 0.25 -0.48 -5.31
C VAL A 152 0.54 0.99 -5.05
N GLU A 153 1.47 1.55 -5.81
CA GLU A 153 1.79 2.98 -5.77
C GLU A 153 0.70 3.78 -6.48
N MET A 154 0.20 4.82 -5.83
CA MET A 154 -0.85 5.68 -6.38
C MET A 154 -0.26 7.05 -6.71
N THR A 155 -0.24 7.43 -7.99
CA THR A 155 0.18 8.79 -8.35
C THR A 155 -0.81 9.82 -7.83
N LEU A 156 -0.36 11.05 -7.55
CA LEU A 156 -1.23 12.12 -7.05
C LEU A 156 -2.37 12.46 -8.02
N ASP A 157 -2.23 12.13 -9.29
CA ASP A 157 -3.26 12.34 -10.31
C ASP A 157 -4.49 11.41 -10.13
N VAL A 158 -4.38 10.41 -9.27
CA VAL A 158 -5.46 9.47 -8.95
C VAL A 158 -6.37 10.01 -7.82
N CYS A 159 -5.89 10.98 -7.04
CA CYS A 159 -6.57 11.51 -5.84
C CYS A 159 -7.72 12.46 -6.16
#